data_442ad28c20b72cadc5836ebfd40bfba7
#
_entry.id   442ad28c20b72cadc5836ebfd40bfba7
#
_cell.length_a   1.000
_cell.length_b   1.000
_cell.length_c   1.000
_cell.angle_alpha   90.00
_cell.angle_beta   90.00
_cell.angle_gamma   90.00
#
_symmetry.space_group_name_H-M   'P 1'
#
loop_
_entity.id
_entity.type
_entity.pdbx_description
1 polymer ?
#
loop_
_entity_poly.entity_id
_entity_poly.type
_entity_poly.pdbx_seq_one_letter_code
_entity_poly.pdbx_strand_id
1 'polypeptide(L)'
;MSRVGEIEAALGTVRARLDAACRVAGRDPADVSLLPVTKFFPESDARILYDLGCREFGESREQEATAKIAEFRTVVTDSSVRWHMIGHLQRNKAKAVAHWAYAIHSVDSERLVGALGRAATTALEAGERPEPLRVLLQVSLDGDPQRGGAAIADLERLAAQVQSSPGLEYRGLMAVPPIDADPDAAFEELQKIHARLRRDHPDATDLSAGMTNDLEHAVRHGSTCVRVGTALLGSRPITSK
;
A
#
# COMPACT_ATOMS: atom_id res chain seq x y z
N MET A 1 22.54 -10.79 17.83
CA MET A 1 21.08 -11.06 17.91
C MET A 1 20.72 -11.84 16.67
N SER A 2 19.79 -12.80 16.73
CA SER A 2 19.35 -13.52 15.52
C SER A 2 18.45 -12.62 14.66
N ARG A 3 18.34 -12.89 13.34
CA ARG A 3 17.46 -12.13 12.44
C ARG A 3 16.02 -12.11 12.93
N VAL A 4 15.54 -13.21 13.48
CA VAL A 4 14.20 -13.29 14.10
C VAL A 4 14.08 -12.30 15.27
N GLY A 5 15.03 -12.31 16.21
CA GLY A 5 15.00 -11.40 17.36
C GLY A 5 15.14 -9.92 16.98
N GLU A 6 15.87 -9.60 15.89
CA GLU A 6 15.96 -8.24 15.36
C GLU A 6 14.61 -7.75 14.82
N ILE A 7 13.96 -8.58 13.99
CA ILE A 7 12.67 -8.23 13.38
C ILE A 7 11.57 -8.18 14.47
N GLU A 8 11.57 -9.09 15.42
CA GLU A 8 10.61 -9.10 16.53
C GLU A 8 10.70 -7.82 17.37
N ALA A 9 11.91 -7.44 17.79
CA ALA A 9 12.13 -6.21 18.54
C ALA A 9 11.72 -4.95 17.75
N ALA A 10 12.08 -4.91 16.46
CA ALA A 10 11.73 -3.81 15.57
C ALA A 10 10.21 -3.71 15.38
N LEU A 11 9.52 -4.84 15.16
CA LEU A 11 8.06 -4.89 15.01
C LEU A 11 7.36 -4.43 16.29
N GLY A 12 7.82 -4.88 17.47
CA GLY A 12 7.31 -4.42 18.76
C GLY A 12 7.44 -2.91 18.94
N THR A 13 8.61 -2.36 18.57
CA THR A 13 8.86 -0.91 18.63
C THR A 13 7.94 -0.12 17.70
N VAL A 14 7.76 -0.58 16.46
CA VAL A 14 6.92 0.12 15.47
C VAL A 14 5.44 0.04 15.88
N ARG A 15 4.96 -1.11 16.37
CA ARG A 15 3.58 -1.25 16.88
C ARG A 15 3.32 -0.31 18.06
N ALA A 16 4.21 -0.30 19.05
CA ALA A 16 4.08 0.60 20.22
C ALA A 16 4.07 2.09 19.81
N ARG A 17 4.88 2.45 18.80
CA ARG A 17 4.92 3.80 18.25
C ARG A 17 3.62 4.16 17.53
N LEU A 18 3.05 3.24 16.74
CA LEU A 18 1.77 3.42 16.06
C LEU A 18 0.62 3.57 17.06
N ASP A 19 0.57 2.71 18.08
CA ASP A 19 -0.44 2.78 19.14
C ASP A 19 -0.36 4.11 19.91
N ALA A 20 0.85 4.61 20.14
CA ALA A 20 1.04 5.91 20.78
C ALA A 20 0.55 7.05 19.88
N ALA A 21 0.83 6.99 18.56
CA ALA A 21 0.35 7.98 17.60
C ALA A 21 -1.18 8.01 17.53
N CYS A 22 -1.83 6.84 17.51
CA CYS A 22 -3.30 6.73 17.53
C CYS A 22 -3.89 7.35 18.80
N ARG A 23 -3.33 7.03 19.97
CA ARG A 23 -3.80 7.61 21.24
C ARG A 23 -3.68 9.14 21.28
N VAL A 24 -2.55 9.68 20.80
CA VAL A 24 -2.34 11.13 20.74
C VAL A 24 -3.33 11.79 19.77
N ALA A 25 -3.66 11.12 18.67
CA ALA A 25 -4.64 11.59 17.70
C ALA A 25 -6.10 11.36 18.12
N GLY A 26 -6.37 10.72 19.25
CA GLY A 26 -7.72 10.38 19.70
C GLY A 26 -8.40 9.32 18.80
N ARG A 27 -7.61 8.44 18.15
CA ARG A 27 -8.10 7.40 17.25
C ARG A 27 -7.97 6.01 17.88
N ASP A 28 -8.85 5.10 17.45
CA ASP A 28 -8.69 3.68 17.79
C ASP A 28 -7.49 3.11 17.00
N PRO A 29 -6.52 2.43 17.64
CA PRO A 29 -5.46 1.71 16.92
C PRO A 29 -5.97 0.69 15.90
N ALA A 30 -7.16 0.13 16.09
CA ALA A 30 -7.78 -0.79 15.15
C ALA A 30 -8.15 -0.14 13.79
N ASP A 31 -8.27 1.20 13.75
CA ASP A 31 -8.56 1.95 12.52
C ASP A 31 -7.32 2.20 11.64
N VAL A 32 -6.13 1.82 12.11
CA VAL A 32 -4.88 2.10 11.41
C VAL A 32 -4.03 0.83 11.28
N SER A 33 -3.98 0.30 10.08
CA SER A 33 -3.15 -0.87 9.79
C SER A 33 -1.67 -0.52 9.63
N LEU A 34 -0.80 -1.40 10.16
CA LEU A 34 0.62 -1.40 9.85
C LEU A 34 0.86 -2.33 8.66
N LEU A 35 1.31 -1.79 7.54
CA LEU A 35 1.73 -2.56 6.37
C LEU A 35 3.27 -2.69 6.35
N PRO A 36 3.85 -3.85 6.73
CA PRO A 36 5.26 -4.14 6.57
C PRO A 36 5.66 -4.11 5.10
N VAL A 37 6.68 -3.32 4.75
CA VAL A 37 7.19 -3.20 3.39
C VAL A 37 8.42 -4.08 3.24
N THR A 38 8.28 -5.19 2.52
CA THR A 38 9.29 -6.25 2.40
C THR A 38 10.12 -6.19 1.12
N LYS A 39 9.95 -5.11 0.32
CA LYS A 39 10.76 -4.88 -0.88
C LYS A 39 12.26 -4.97 -0.58
N PHE A 40 13.04 -5.57 -1.48
CA PHE A 40 14.50 -5.79 -1.38
C PHE A 40 14.93 -6.81 -0.31
N PHE A 41 14.04 -7.37 0.46
CA PHE A 41 14.33 -8.40 1.45
C PHE A 41 13.83 -9.77 0.97
N PRO A 42 14.48 -10.87 1.41
CA PRO A 42 14.12 -12.22 0.98
C PRO A 42 12.76 -12.66 1.52
N GLU A 43 12.24 -13.75 0.96
CA GLU A 43 11.02 -14.40 1.43
C GLU A 43 11.09 -14.74 2.93
N SER A 44 12.25 -15.18 3.41
CA SER A 44 12.47 -15.55 4.80
C SER A 44 12.18 -14.43 5.80
N ASP A 45 12.43 -13.16 5.44
CA ASP A 45 12.09 -12.02 6.30
C ASP A 45 10.56 -11.79 6.33
N ALA A 46 9.87 -11.97 5.21
CA ALA A 46 8.40 -11.92 5.17
C ALA A 46 7.79 -13.07 5.99
N ARG A 47 8.39 -14.25 5.96
CA ARG A 47 7.97 -15.40 6.78
C ARG A 47 8.15 -15.14 8.27
N ILE A 48 9.28 -14.57 8.70
CA ILE A 48 9.47 -14.15 10.10
C ILE A 48 8.34 -13.19 10.53
N LEU A 49 8.03 -12.19 9.72
CA LEU A 49 6.94 -11.27 10.01
C LEU A 49 5.57 -11.97 10.06
N TYR A 50 5.35 -12.97 9.20
CA TYR A 50 4.14 -13.80 9.22
C TYR A 50 4.04 -14.61 10.54
N ASP A 51 5.13 -15.24 10.97
CA ASP A 51 5.19 -15.99 12.22
C ASP A 51 4.97 -15.08 13.45
N LEU A 52 5.35 -13.80 13.35
CA LEU A 52 5.08 -12.74 14.33
C LEU A 52 3.66 -12.12 14.21
N GLY A 53 2.79 -12.75 13.41
CA GLY A 53 1.37 -12.38 13.30
C GLY A 53 1.02 -11.37 12.22
N CYS A 54 1.95 -10.93 11.37
CA CYS A 54 1.62 -10.10 10.22
C CYS A 54 0.90 -10.92 9.14
N ARG A 55 -0.10 -10.32 8.50
CA ARG A 55 -0.88 -10.98 7.43
C ARG A 55 -0.93 -10.15 6.14
N GLU A 56 -0.41 -8.94 6.17
CA GLU A 56 -0.36 -8.03 5.04
C GLU A 56 1.08 -7.60 4.78
N PHE A 57 1.49 -7.52 3.50
CA PHE A 57 2.86 -7.19 3.08
C PHE A 57 2.85 -6.26 1.88
N GLY A 58 3.73 -5.25 1.89
CA GLY A 58 3.87 -4.28 0.81
C GLY A 58 5.09 -4.56 -0.06
N GLU A 59 4.89 -4.60 -1.39
CA GLU A 59 5.92 -4.79 -2.40
C GLU A 59 5.95 -3.63 -3.40
N SER A 60 7.12 -3.32 -3.93
CA SER A 60 7.26 -2.18 -4.86
C SER A 60 7.70 -2.55 -6.27
N ARG A 61 8.18 -3.77 -6.49
CA ARG A 61 8.67 -4.25 -7.79
C ARG A 61 7.95 -5.53 -8.16
N GLU A 62 7.18 -5.48 -9.25
CA GLU A 62 6.33 -6.62 -9.66
C GLU A 62 7.12 -7.92 -9.83
N GLN A 63 8.26 -7.90 -10.52
CA GLN A 63 9.04 -9.12 -10.78
C GLN A 63 9.59 -9.74 -9.48
N GLU A 64 10.12 -8.91 -8.58
CA GLU A 64 10.61 -9.34 -7.26
C GLU A 64 9.44 -9.91 -6.42
N ALA A 65 8.32 -9.21 -6.40
CA ALA A 65 7.13 -9.62 -5.66
C ALA A 65 6.57 -10.95 -6.17
N THR A 66 6.43 -11.12 -7.47
CA THR A 66 5.88 -12.35 -8.08
C THR A 66 6.73 -13.57 -7.70
N ALA A 67 8.06 -13.47 -7.79
CA ALA A 67 8.97 -14.55 -7.41
C ALA A 67 8.89 -14.85 -5.89
N LYS A 68 8.97 -13.82 -5.06
CA LYS A 68 8.89 -13.92 -3.59
C LYS A 68 7.57 -14.55 -3.13
N ILE A 69 6.45 -14.10 -3.68
CA ILE A 69 5.12 -14.62 -3.32
C ILE A 69 4.98 -16.09 -3.73
N ALA A 70 5.50 -16.47 -4.90
CA ALA A 70 5.51 -17.87 -5.32
C ALA A 70 6.31 -18.73 -4.35
N GLU A 71 7.50 -18.28 -3.94
CA GLU A 71 8.34 -18.98 -2.94
C GLU A 71 7.62 -19.03 -1.58
N PHE A 72 7.09 -17.92 -1.08
CA PHE A 72 6.37 -17.86 0.19
C PHE A 72 5.19 -18.83 0.25
N ARG A 73 4.42 -18.97 -0.84
CA ARG A 73 3.28 -19.87 -0.92
C ARG A 73 3.65 -21.35 -0.94
N THR A 74 4.92 -21.71 -1.17
CA THR A 74 5.38 -23.12 -1.04
C THR A 74 5.44 -23.57 0.41
N VAL A 75 5.58 -22.64 1.36
CA VAL A 75 5.73 -22.96 2.80
C VAL A 75 4.56 -22.43 3.64
N VAL A 76 3.88 -21.39 3.18
CA VAL A 76 2.73 -20.79 3.87
C VAL A 76 1.49 -20.91 2.98
N THR A 77 0.57 -21.77 3.40
CA THR A 77 -0.71 -22.02 2.67
C THR A 77 -1.88 -21.22 3.21
N ASP A 78 -1.63 -20.27 4.13
CA ASP A 78 -2.65 -19.42 4.74
C ASP A 78 -3.22 -18.45 3.70
N SER A 79 -4.48 -18.63 3.33
CA SER A 79 -5.21 -17.80 2.36
C SER A 79 -5.55 -16.41 2.89
N SER A 80 -5.35 -16.13 4.19
CA SER A 80 -5.57 -14.81 4.78
C SER A 80 -4.42 -13.84 4.49
N VAL A 81 -3.28 -14.32 3.97
CA VAL A 81 -2.13 -13.47 3.63
C VAL A 81 -2.44 -12.61 2.41
N ARG A 82 -2.22 -11.31 2.56
CA ARG A 82 -2.53 -10.26 1.58
C ARG A 82 -1.27 -9.54 1.13
N TRP A 83 -1.08 -9.45 -0.18
CA TRP A 83 0.06 -8.76 -0.77
C TRP A 83 -0.41 -7.48 -1.45
N HIS A 84 0.24 -6.37 -1.14
CA HIS A 84 -0.10 -5.04 -1.65
C HIS A 84 1.00 -4.57 -2.61
N MET A 85 0.60 -4.12 -3.79
CA MET A 85 1.50 -3.43 -4.70
C MET A 85 1.49 -1.93 -4.35
N ILE A 86 2.62 -1.42 -3.84
CA ILE A 86 2.73 -0.03 -3.37
C ILE A 86 3.71 0.82 -4.21
N GLY A 87 4.47 0.20 -5.11
CA GLY A 87 5.40 0.89 -6.00
C GLY A 87 4.77 1.20 -7.35
N HIS A 88 5.42 2.09 -8.11
CA HIS A 88 4.98 2.45 -9.46
C HIS A 88 4.79 1.20 -10.33
N LEU A 89 3.62 1.09 -10.95
CA LEU A 89 3.24 -0.06 -11.75
C LEU A 89 3.15 0.30 -13.24
N GLN A 90 3.98 -0.35 -14.04
CA GLN A 90 3.89 -0.24 -15.49
C GLN A 90 2.65 -0.99 -16.01
N ARG A 91 1.95 -0.42 -16.98
CA ARG A 91 0.73 -0.97 -17.58
C ARG A 91 0.88 -2.43 -18.08
N ASN A 92 2.04 -2.78 -18.68
CA ASN A 92 2.30 -4.14 -19.18
C ASN A 92 2.43 -5.20 -18.09
N LYS A 93 2.57 -4.78 -16.81
CA LYS A 93 2.64 -5.65 -15.63
C LYS A 93 1.29 -5.87 -14.95
N ALA A 94 0.24 -5.17 -15.40
CA ALA A 94 -1.08 -5.22 -14.80
C ALA A 94 -1.63 -6.66 -14.69
N LYS A 95 -1.44 -7.49 -15.73
CA LYS A 95 -1.90 -8.89 -15.72
C LYS A 95 -1.21 -9.70 -14.62
N ALA A 96 0.11 -9.63 -14.51
CA ALA A 96 0.85 -10.37 -13.47
C ALA A 96 0.45 -9.95 -12.05
N VAL A 97 0.31 -8.63 -11.81
CA VAL A 97 -0.08 -8.11 -10.49
C VAL A 97 -1.52 -8.48 -10.15
N ALA A 98 -2.44 -8.49 -11.11
CA ALA A 98 -3.83 -8.88 -10.88
C ALA A 98 -4.00 -10.31 -10.34
N HIS A 99 -3.07 -11.22 -10.58
CA HIS A 99 -3.13 -12.59 -10.03
C HIS A 99 -2.78 -12.70 -8.56
N TRP A 100 -1.97 -11.80 -8.01
CA TRP A 100 -1.50 -11.95 -6.64
C TRP A 100 -1.87 -10.79 -5.72
N ALA A 101 -2.05 -9.57 -6.26
CA ALA A 101 -2.28 -8.42 -5.43
C ALA A 101 -3.68 -8.45 -4.80
N TYR A 102 -3.72 -8.23 -3.49
CA TYR A 102 -4.94 -7.92 -2.76
C TYR A 102 -5.37 -6.48 -3.04
N ALA A 103 -4.42 -5.54 -2.99
CA ALA A 103 -4.64 -4.15 -3.30
C ALA A 103 -3.46 -3.53 -4.04
N ILE A 104 -3.74 -2.52 -4.87
CA ILE A 104 -2.74 -1.69 -5.54
C ILE A 104 -2.92 -0.26 -5.07
N HIS A 105 -1.86 0.33 -4.50
CA HIS A 105 -1.91 1.68 -3.92
C HIS A 105 -1.41 2.77 -4.88
N SER A 106 -0.85 2.39 -6.03
CA SER A 106 -0.10 3.27 -6.95
C SER A 106 -0.80 3.50 -8.28
N VAL A 107 -2.13 3.56 -8.28
CA VAL A 107 -2.91 3.79 -9.50
C VAL A 107 -3.00 5.30 -9.76
N ASP A 108 -2.42 5.76 -10.89
CA ASP A 108 -2.25 7.19 -11.17
C ASP A 108 -2.69 7.63 -12.57
N SER A 109 -3.20 6.72 -13.39
CA SER A 109 -3.55 7.06 -14.78
C SER A 109 -4.68 6.21 -15.34
N GLU A 110 -5.48 6.78 -16.25
CA GLU A 110 -6.56 6.08 -16.94
C GLU A 110 -6.09 4.82 -17.67
N ARG A 111 -4.89 4.89 -18.26
CA ARG A 111 -4.30 3.76 -18.98
C ARG A 111 -4.02 2.59 -18.05
N LEU A 112 -3.58 2.88 -16.83
CA LEU A 112 -3.35 1.87 -15.81
C LEU A 112 -4.67 1.31 -15.27
N VAL A 113 -5.65 2.16 -14.95
CA VAL A 113 -7.00 1.74 -14.56
C VAL A 113 -7.60 0.79 -15.59
N GLY A 114 -7.57 1.16 -16.88
CA GLY A 114 -8.12 0.32 -17.95
C GLY A 114 -7.37 -1.02 -18.11
N ALA A 115 -6.06 -1.05 -17.90
CA ALA A 115 -5.27 -2.30 -17.95
C ALA A 115 -5.58 -3.22 -16.76
N LEU A 116 -5.65 -2.66 -15.55
CA LEU A 116 -5.99 -3.39 -14.34
C LEU A 116 -7.44 -3.90 -14.37
N GLY A 117 -8.39 -3.08 -14.81
CA GLY A 117 -9.79 -3.47 -14.94
C GLY A 117 -9.97 -4.70 -15.83
N ARG A 118 -9.38 -4.67 -17.04
CA ARG A 118 -9.41 -5.84 -17.93
C ARG A 118 -8.75 -7.08 -17.33
N ALA A 119 -7.56 -6.90 -16.73
CA ALA A 119 -6.82 -8.02 -16.14
C ALA A 119 -7.58 -8.64 -14.96
N ALA A 120 -8.13 -7.82 -14.07
CA ALA A 120 -8.88 -8.27 -12.91
C ALA A 120 -10.21 -8.91 -13.29
N THR A 121 -10.95 -8.36 -14.27
CA THR A 121 -12.19 -8.97 -14.80
C THR A 121 -11.90 -10.35 -15.38
N THR A 122 -10.86 -10.48 -16.22
CA THR A 122 -10.45 -11.78 -16.78
C THR A 122 -10.12 -12.80 -15.67
N ALA A 123 -9.38 -12.37 -14.63
CA ALA A 123 -9.02 -13.26 -13.52
C ALA A 123 -10.23 -13.67 -12.65
N LEU A 124 -11.21 -12.78 -12.47
CA LEU A 124 -12.49 -13.10 -11.81
C LEU A 124 -13.30 -14.12 -12.61
N GLU A 125 -13.46 -13.91 -13.92
CA GLU A 125 -14.20 -14.81 -14.81
C GLU A 125 -13.55 -16.19 -14.91
N ALA A 126 -12.22 -16.26 -14.81
CA ALA A 126 -11.46 -17.50 -14.78
C ALA A 126 -11.45 -18.19 -13.39
N GLY A 127 -12.02 -17.58 -12.35
CA GLY A 127 -11.97 -18.08 -10.98
C GLY A 127 -10.59 -18.01 -10.32
N GLU A 128 -9.66 -17.25 -10.90
CA GLU A 128 -8.30 -17.04 -10.38
C GLU A 128 -8.26 -16.00 -9.25
N ARG A 129 -9.31 -15.18 -9.15
CA ARG A 129 -9.57 -14.24 -8.05
C ARG A 129 -10.94 -14.47 -7.45
N PRO A 130 -11.09 -14.40 -6.12
CA PRO A 130 -12.41 -14.49 -5.48
C PRO A 130 -13.18 -13.16 -5.46
N GLU A 131 -12.49 -12.02 -5.54
CA GLU A 131 -13.05 -10.68 -5.35
C GLU A 131 -12.44 -9.67 -6.33
N PRO A 132 -13.12 -8.53 -6.62
CA PRO A 132 -12.55 -7.44 -7.37
C PRO A 132 -11.21 -6.96 -6.78
N LEU A 133 -10.34 -6.46 -7.65
CA LEU A 133 -9.04 -5.94 -7.25
C LEU A 133 -9.20 -4.57 -6.59
N ARG A 134 -8.79 -4.46 -5.34
CA ARG A 134 -8.82 -3.21 -4.60
C ARG A 134 -7.76 -2.24 -5.12
N VAL A 135 -8.16 -1.00 -5.36
CA VAL A 135 -7.26 0.03 -5.86
C VAL A 135 -7.42 1.33 -5.07
N LEU A 136 -6.26 1.93 -4.77
CA LEU A 136 -6.17 3.30 -4.28
C LEU A 136 -5.54 4.16 -5.37
N LEU A 137 -6.05 5.37 -5.53
CA LEU A 137 -5.45 6.34 -6.43
C LEU A 137 -4.25 7.01 -5.75
N GLN A 138 -3.10 6.97 -6.39
CA GLN A 138 -1.96 7.73 -5.93
C GLN A 138 -2.11 9.18 -6.39
N VAL A 139 -2.12 10.11 -5.43
CA VAL A 139 -2.15 11.55 -5.71
C VAL A 139 -0.77 12.16 -5.61
N SER A 140 -0.42 13.04 -6.54
CA SER A 140 0.75 13.91 -6.47
C SER A 140 0.39 15.16 -5.69
N LEU A 141 1.11 15.44 -4.60
CA LEU A 141 0.91 16.64 -3.77
C LEU A 141 1.77 17.85 -4.24
N ASP A 142 2.79 17.59 -5.07
CA ASP A 142 3.74 18.60 -5.56
C ASP A 142 3.76 18.72 -7.08
N GLY A 143 3.07 17.83 -7.80
CA GLY A 143 3.07 17.81 -9.25
C GLY A 143 4.38 17.31 -9.88
N ASP A 144 5.32 16.76 -9.11
CA ASP A 144 6.57 16.22 -9.63
C ASP A 144 6.32 14.90 -10.38
N PRO A 145 6.52 14.85 -11.71
CA PRO A 145 6.29 13.65 -12.52
C PRO A 145 7.24 12.50 -12.19
N GLN A 146 8.39 12.76 -11.56
CA GLN A 146 9.35 11.72 -11.18
C GLN A 146 8.88 10.91 -9.97
N ARG A 147 7.97 11.46 -9.18
CA ARG A 147 7.42 10.81 -7.99
C ARG A 147 6.16 10.00 -8.28
N GLY A 148 5.60 10.17 -9.48
CA GLY A 148 4.33 9.58 -9.88
C GLY A 148 3.14 10.18 -9.12
N GLY A 149 1.96 9.65 -9.40
CA GLY A 149 0.71 10.13 -8.83
C GLY A 149 -0.05 11.02 -9.81
N ALA A 150 -1.37 10.94 -9.73
CA ALA A 150 -2.28 11.75 -10.53
C ALA A 150 -2.34 13.19 -10.00
N ALA A 151 -2.58 14.12 -10.88
CA ALA A 151 -2.92 15.48 -10.47
C ALA A 151 -4.26 15.49 -9.70
N ILE A 152 -4.37 16.36 -8.71
CA ILE A 152 -5.59 16.48 -7.88
C ILE A 152 -6.84 16.69 -8.76
N ALA A 153 -6.72 17.43 -9.85
CA ALA A 153 -7.81 17.69 -10.79
C ALA A 153 -8.30 16.45 -11.56
N ASP A 154 -7.47 15.41 -11.65
CA ASP A 154 -7.81 14.18 -12.38
C ASP A 154 -8.45 13.10 -11.49
N LEU A 155 -8.41 13.26 -10.18
CA LEU A 155 -8.82 12.20 -9.23
C LEU A 155 -10.29 11.80 -9.38
N GLU A 156 -11.21 12.75 -9.54
CA GLU A 156 -12.64 12.47 -9.73
C GLU A 156 -12.88 11.61 -10.97
N ARG A 157 -12.22 11.94 -12.06
CA ARG A 157 -12.33 11.22 -13.33
C ARG A 157 -11.75 9.80 -13.22
N LEU A 158 -10.61 9.66 -12.54
CA LEU A 158 -10.00 8.36 -12.28
C LEU A 158 -10.87 7.50 -11.35
N ALA A 159 -11.44 8.07 -10.30
CA ALA A 159 -12.33 7.38 -9.38
C ALA A 159 -13.59 6.87 -10.11
N ALA A 160 -14.22 7.71 -10.92
CA ALA A 160 -15.35 7.31 -11.75
C ALA A 160 -14.99 6.17 -12.72
N GLN A 161 -13.80 6.22 -13.33
CA GLN A 161 -13.34 5.15 -14.21
C GLN A 161 -13.10 3.84 -13.44
N VAL A 162 -12.54 3.89 -12.23
CA VAL A 162 -12.37 2.70 -11.38
C VAL A 162 -13.73 2.09 -11.06
N GLN A 163 -14.70 2.90 -10.60
CA GLN A 163 -16.04 2.43 -10.26
C GLN A 163 -16.81 1.82 -11.46
N SER A 164 -16.56 2.33 -12.66
CA SER A 164 -17.17 1.76 -13.88
C SER A 164 -16.50 0.47 -14.36
N SER A 165 -15.43 0.02 -13.71
CA SER A 165 -14.65 -1.18 -14.07
C SER A 165 -15.06 -2.37 -13.20
N PRO A 166 -15.81 -3.37 -13.71
CA PRO A 166 -16.36 -4.46 -12.88
C PRO A 166 -15.33 -5.27 -12.10
N GLY A 167 -14.09 -5.32 -12.59
CA GLY A 167 -12.99 -6.04 -11.94
C GLY A 167 -12.29 -5.25 -10.85
N LEU A 168 -12.64 -3.98 -10.61
CA LEU A 168 -11.97 -3.10 -9.65
C LEU A 168 -12.92 -2.66 -8.53
N GLU A 169 -12.35 -2.45 -7.36
CA GLU A 169 -12.99 -1.85 -6.19
C GLU A 169 -12.22 -0.59 -5.79
N TYR A 170 -12.84 0.59 -5.87
CA TYR A 170 -12.23 1.84 -5.43
C TYR A 170 -12.22 1.93 -3.92
N ARG A 171 -11.03 2.00 -3.31
CA ARG A 171 -10.88 1.99 -1.86
C ARG A 171 -10.46 3.31 -1.25
N GLY A 172 -9.89 4.23 -2.03
CA GLY A 172 -9.44 5.53 -1.51
C GLY A 172 -8.15 6.04 -2.13
N LEU A 173 -7.33 6.72 -1.33
CA LEU A 173 -6.12 7.40 -1.79
C LEU A 173 -4.84 6.85 -1.20
N MET A 174 -3.75 7.03 -1.92
CA MET A 174 -2.39 6.90 -1.44
C MET A 174 -1.58 8.14 -1.77
N ALA A 175 -0.71 8.55 -0.85
CA ALA A 175 0.30 9.57 -1.15
C ALA A 175 1.64 9.27 -0.48
N VAL A 176 2.68 9.85 -1.09
CA VAL A 176 4.02 9.99 -0.51
C VAL A 176 4.33 11.48 -0.52
N PRO A 177 4.38 12.17 0.62
CA PRO A 177 4.69 13.58 0.68
C PRO A 177 6.07 13.90 0.08
N PRO A 178 6.29 15.12 -0.44
CA PRO A 178 7.61 15.60 -0.83
C PRO A 178 8.59 15.53 0.35
N ILE A 179 9.86 15.20 0.05
CA ILE A 179 10.88 15.00 1.10
C ILE A 179 11.12 16.28 1.91
N ASP A 180 11.07 17.43 1.22
CA ASP A 180 11.35 18.75 1.82
C ASP A 180 10.08 19.49 2.27
N ALA A 181 8.90 18.85 2.16
CA ALA A 181 7.65 19.45 2.63
C ALA A 181 7.52 19.32 4.15
N ASP A 182 6.79 20.25 4.75
CA ASP A 182 6.29 20.07 6.11
C ASP A 182 5.29 18.89 6.12
N PRO A 183 5.58 17.80 6.84
CA PRO A 183 4.72 16.62 6.84
C PRO A 183 3.30 16.93 7.32
N ASP A 184 3.15 17.80 8.30
CA ASP A 184 1.84 18.14 8.86
C ASP A 184 0.96 18.83 7.81
N ALA A 185 1.50 19.83 7.12
CA ALA A 185 0.79 20.53 6.05
C ALA A 185 0.46 19.61 4.86
N ALA A 186 1.39 18.71 4.48
CA ALA A 186 1.18 17.80 3.38
C ALA A 186 0.07 16.77 3.69
N PHE A 187 0.05 16.21 4.90
CA PHE A 187 -0.99 15.27 5.29
C PHE A 187 -2.34 15.94 5.57
N GLU A 188 -2.35 17.19 6.05
CA GLU A 188 -3.59 17.97 6.16
C GLU A 188 -4.23 18.19 4.79
N GLU A 189 -3.44 18.56 3.78
CA GLU A 189 -3.93 18.72 2.40
C GLU A 189 -4.45 17.39 1.85
N LEU A 190 -3.73 16.29 2.05
CA LEU A 190 -4.17 14.96 1.65
C LEU A 190 -5.51 14.58 2.30
N GLN A 191 -5.69 14.88 3.60
CA GLN A 191 -6.94 14.64 4.32
C GLN A 191 -8.09 15.43 3.69
N LYS A 192 -7.88 16.71 3.32
CA LYS A 192 -8.89 17.54 2.65
C LYS A 192 -9.29 16.98 1.28
N ILE A 193 -8.31 16.53 0.50
CA ILE A 193 -8.53 15.89 -0.80
C ILE A 193 -9.36 14.60 -0.62
N HIS A 194 -8.97 13.75 0.32
CA HIS A 194 -9.68 12.50 0.61
C HIS A 194 -11.10 12.74 1.07
N ALA A 195 -11.31 13.67 2.00
CA ALA A 195 -12.64 14.03 2.49
C ALA A 195 -13.56 14.56 1.38
N ARG A 196 -13.01 15.29 0.39
CA ARG A 196 -13.76 15.76 -0.78
C ARG A 196 -14.22 14.57 -1.64
N LEU A 197 -13.31 13.68 -2.01
CA LEU A 197 -13.61 12.50 -2.84
C LEU A 197 -14.63 11.58 -2.17
N ARG A 198 -14.58 11.42 -0.85
CA ARG A 198 -15.52 10.59 -0.10
C ARG A 198 -16.96 11.10 -0.10
N ARG A 199 -17.24 12.32 -0.52
CA ARG A 199 -18.64 12.81 -0.69
C ARG A 199 -19.35 12.09 -1.82
N ASP A 200 -18.63 11.79 -2.91
CA ASP A 200 -19.15 11.12 -4.09
C ASP A 200 -18.83 9.60 -4.07
N HIS A 201 -17.84 9.20 -3.25
CA HIS A 201 -17.37 7.83 -3.11
C HIS A 201 -17.28 7.43 -1.61
N PRO A 202 -18.42 7.29 -0.89
CA PRO A 202 -18.44 7.11 0.57
C PRO A 202 -17.72 5.84 1.05
N ASP A 203 -17.66 4.80 0.21
CA ASP A 203 -16.99 3.52 0.52
C ASP A 203 -15.47 3.56 0.32
N ALA A 204 -14.94 4.64 -0.29
CA ALA A 204 -13.51 4.83 -0.50
C ALA A 204 -12.82 5.38 0.75
N THR A 205 -12.84 4.59 1.83
CA THR A 205 -12.41 5.00 3.17
C THR A 205 -10.92 4.89 3.43
N ASP A 206 -10.18 4.18 2.57
CA ASP A 206 -8.77 3.89 2.81
C ASP A 206 -7.90 5.10 2.47
N LEU A 207 -7.01 5.46 3.39
CA LEU A 207 -5.99 6.48 3.20
C LEU A 207 -4.63 5.89 3.53
N SER A 208 -3.90 5.47 2.48
CA SER A 208 -2.57 4.90 2.62
C SER A 208 -1.53 6.01 2.61
N ALA A 209 -1.04 6.37 3.79
CA ALA A 209 -0.09 7.47 3.96
C ALA A 209 0.74 7.27 5.23
N GLY A 210 1.95 7.83 5.24
CA GLY A 210 2.88 7.69 6.36
C GLY A 210 3.83 6.51 6.21
N MET A 211 5.06 6.77 6.57
CA MET A 211 6.18 5.83 6.56
C MET A 211 6.97 5.93 7.86
N THR A 212 8.17 5.36 7.91
CA THR A 212 9.02 5.32 9.11
C THR A 212 9.19 6.68 9.81
N ASN A 213 9.34 7.77 9.06
CA ASN A 213 9.73 9.06 9.62
C ASN A 213 8.57 10.04 9.85
N ASP A 214 7.37 9.73 9.36
CA ASP A 214 6.25 10.65 9.32
C ASP A 214 4.89 10.01 9.69
N LEU A 215 4.93 8.79 10.25
CA LEU A 215 3.71 8.04 10.59
C LEU A 215 2.82 8.76 11.60
N GLU A 216 3.38 9.48 12.57
CA GLU A 216 2.62 10.22 13.58
C GLU A 216 1.79 11.35 12.94
N HIS A 217 2.39 12.08 12.01
CA HIS A 217 1.69 13.13 11.24
C HIS A 217 0.59 12.50 10.37
N ALA A 218 0.89 11.41 9.65
CA ALA A 218 -0.09 10.72 8.83
C ALA A 218 -1.29 10.20 9.64
N VAL A 219 -1.04 9.60 10.82
CA VAL A 219 -2.09 9.12 11.72
C VAL A 219 -2.96 10.26 12.21
N ARG A 220 -2.38 11.40 12.59
CA ARG A 220 -3.10 12.60 13.01
C ARG A 220 -4.06 13.09 11.94
N HIS A 221 -3.66 13.01 10.67
CA HIS A 221 -4.43 13.48 9.51
C HIS A 221 -5.23 12.35 8.82
N GLY A 222 -5.59 11.29 9.55
CA GLY A 222 -6.59 10.33 9.11
C GLY A 222 -6.07 9.15 8.30
N SER A 223 -4.75 8.92 8.23
CA SER A 223 -4.22 7.71 7.60
C SER A 223 -4.85 6.45 8.20
N THR A 224 -5.25 5.51 7.35
CA THR A 224 -5.78 4.19 7.74
C THR A 224 -4.77 3.07 7.52
N CYS A 225 -3.65 3.37 6.81
CA CYS A 225 -2.60 2.40 6.52
C CYS A 225 -1.23 3.09 6.49
N VAL A 226 -0.36 2.78 7.45
CA VAL A 226 1.04 3.23 7.46
C VAL A 226 1.96 2.14 6.90
N ARG A 227 2.90 2.54 6.03
CA ARG A 227 3.79 1.63 5.28
C ARG A 227 5.21 1.71 5.83
N VAL A 228 5.65 0.69 6.56
CA VAL A 228 6.93 0.71 7.25
C VAL A 228 7.86 -0.39 6.74
N GLY A 229 9.02 -0.01 6.24
CA GLY A 229 10.07 -0.92 5.77
C GLY A 229 11.34 -0.82 6.60
N THR A 230 12.05 0.29 6.48
CA THR A 230 13.38 0.48 7.07
C THR A 230 13.40 0.31 8.59
N ALA A 231 12.38 0.77 9.30
CA ALA A 231 12.31 0.59 10.76
C ALA A 231 12.04 -0.86 11.18
N LEU A 232 11.53 -1.73 10.28
CA LEU A 232 11.27 -3.14 10.55
C LEU A 232 12.43 -4.04 10.13
N LEU A 233 12.96 -3.83 8.93
CA LEU A 233 13.88 -4.76 8.27
C LEU A 233 15.32 -4.22 8.16
N GLY A 234 15.52 -2.94 8.53
CA GLY A 234 16.80 -2.27 8.41
C GLY A 234 17.02 -1.62 7.04
N SER A 235 18.24 -1.15 6.84
CA SER A 235 18.66 -0.56 5.57
C SER A 235 18.70 -1.61 4.46
N ARG A 236 18.44 -1.17 3.22
CA ARG A 236 18.50 -2.03 2.04
C ARG A 236 19.82 -2.80 1.99
N PRO A 237 19.79 -4.15 1.82
CA PRO A 237 21.00 -4.92 1.60
C PRO A 237 21.75 -4.35 0.39
N ILE A 238 23.05 -4.04 0.55
CA ILE A 238 23.89 -3.62 -0.57
C ILE A 238 24.13 -4.87 -1.41
N THR A 239 23.28 -5.09 -2.41
CA THR A 239 23.58 -6.05 -3.47
C THR A 239 24.64 -5.40 -4.36
N SER A 240 25.91 -5.66 -4.10
CA SER A 240 26.95 -5.49 -5.11
C SER A 240 26.56 -6.35 -6.31
N LYS A 241 26.33 -5.68 -7.44
CA LYS A 241 26.26 -6.34 -8.74
C LYS A 241 27.63 -6.85 -9.13
#